data_07f7a3eb855648720f14eae33e5386cd
#
_entry.id   07f7a3eb855648720f14eae33e5386cd
#
_cell.length_a   1.000
_cell.length_b   1.000
_cell.length_c   1.000
_cell.angle_alpha   90.00
_cell.angle_beta   90.00
_cell.angle_gamma   90.00
#
_symmetry.space_group_name_H-M   'P 1'
#
loop_
_entity.id
_entity.type
_entity.pdbx_description
1 polymer ?
#
loop_
_entity_poly.entity_id
_entity_poly.type
_entity_poly.pdbx_seq_one_letter_code
_entity_poly.pdbx_strand_id
1 'polypeptide(L)'
;YHLHTIRTSLLKEILNHFEFSQKEINKHVLKLINNGDVIFTHCHSTNVVNSLIYSKKKGKKFKVYNTETRPLFQGRKTAVELMKNGIDVTMFVDSAAAFAIKKDDKSDKIYVDKIFLGADALLKKGVINKIGSGMFAEIASRNKIPVYIIADSWKFTKDKIKIEQRSLNEVWDKSPKNIKIKNPAFEFIKRKYISGIITELGLMKYKEFLRKIK
;
A
#
# COMPACT_ATOMS: atom_id res chain seq x y z
N TYR A 1 35.50 -19.14 -10.05
CA TYR A 1 35.50 -17.73 -10.51
C TYR A 1 34.25 -17.39 -11.33
N HIS A 2 33.87 -18.18 -12.33
CA HIS A 2 32.77 -17.86 -13.26
C HIS A 2 31.38 -17.77 -12.58
N LEU A 3 31.05 -18.68 -11.68
CA LEU A 3 29.78 -18.67 -10.92
C LEU A 3 29.66 -17.47 -9.96
N HIS A 4 30.77 -17.01 -9.39
CA HIS A 4 30.77 -15.85 -8.51
C HIS A 4 30.52 -14.56 -9.30
N THR A 5 31.13 -14.42 -10.47
CA THR A 5 30.92 -13.28 -11.37
C THR A 5 29.48 -13.20 -11.88
N ILE A 6 28.87 -14.33 -12.26
CA ILE A 6 27.48 -14.41 -12.71
C ILE A 6 26.53 -14.01 -11.57
N ARG A 7 26.74 -14.52 -10.34
CA ARG A 7 25.91 -14.15 -9.17
C ARG A 7 25.99 -12.67 -8.85
N THR A 8 27.18 -12.10 -8.93
CA THR A 8 27.39 -10.64 -8.66
C THR A 8 26.74 -9.77 -9.73
N SER A 9 26.81 -10.15 -11.00
CA SER A 9 26.13 -9.45 -12.09
C SER A 9 24.61 -9.50 -11.93
N LEU A 10 24.04 -10.67 -11.66
CA LEU A 10 22.59 -10.85 -11.47
C LEU A 10 22.07 -10.03 -10.29
N LEU A 11 22.78 -10.04 -9.15
CA LEU A 11 22.41 -9.22 -7.99
C LEU A 11 22.42 -7.73 -8.33
N LYS A 12 23.41 -7.27 -9.09
CA LYS A 12 23.49 -5.87 -9.53
C LYS A 12 22.32 -5.49 -10.44
N GLU A 13 21.95 -6.35 -11.36
CA GLU A 13 20.78 -6.16 -12.23
C GLU A 13 19.47 -6.05 -11.44
N ILE A 14 19.27 -6.93 -10.45
CA ILE A 14 18.10 -6.92 -9.58
C ILE A 14 18.05 -5.62 -8.77
N LEU A 15 19.16 -5.20 -8.17
CA LEU A 15 19.22 -3.94 -7.41
C LEU A 15 18.94 -2.74 -8.31
N ASN A 16 19.55 -2.69 -9.48
CA ASN A 16 19.31 -1.63 -10.46
C ASN A 16 17.83 -1.56 -10.89
N HIS A 17 17.19 -2.72 -11.07
CA HIS A 17 15.75 -2.76 -11.38
C HIS A 17 14.93 -2.09 -10.26
N PHE A 18 15.16 -2.44 -8.99
CA PHE A 18 14.38 -1.85 -7.89
C PHE A 18 14.63 -0.36 -7.72
N GLU A 19 15.86 0.12 -7.92
CA GLU A 19 16.16 1.55 -7.90
C GLU A 19 15.47 2.29 -9.05
N PHE A 20 15.57 1.76 -10.27
CA PHE A 20 14.88 2.31 -11.43
C PHE A 20 13.37 2.32 -11.23
N SER A 21 12.80 1.19 -10.83
CA SER A 21 11.38 1.03 -10.59
C SER A 21 10.85 2.05 -9.57
N GLN A 22 11.52 2.19 -8.42
CA GLN A 22 11.13 3.18 -7.41
C GLN A 22 11.18 4.61 -7.96
N LYS A 23 12.18 4.94 -8.77
CA LYS A 23 12.36 6.26 -9.37
C LYS A 23 11.21 6.62 -10.32
N GLU A 24 10.81 5.68 -11.16
CA GLU A 24 9.69 5.89 -12.09
C GLU A 24 8.35 5.94 -11.35
N ILE A 25 8.11 5.03 -10.39
CA ILE A 25 6.93 5.06 -9.52
C ILE A 25 6.79 6.42 -8.83
N ASN A 26 7.88 6.97 -8.28
CA ASN A 26 7.88 8.29 -7.63
C ASN A 26 7.39 9.40 -8.57
N LYS A 27 7.84 9.40 -9.84
CA LYS A 27 7.42 10.39 -10.85
C LYS A 27 5.94 10.29 -11.16
N HIS A 28 5.40 9.08 -11.24
CA HIS A 28 3.97 8.86 -11.51
C HIS A 28 3.10 9.26 -10.33
N VAL A 29 3.51 8.93 -9.11
CA VAL A 29 2.79 9.33 -7.88
C VAL A 29 2.81 10.85 -7.70
N LEU A 30 3.94 11.51 -7.95
CA LEU A 30 4.05 12.97 -7.90
C LEU A 30 3.01 13.69 -8.76
N LYS A 31 2.73 13.18 -9.96
CA LYS A 31 1.73 13.75 -10.88
C LYS A 31 0.30 13.58 -10.37
N LEU A 32 0.07 12.57 -9.54
CA LEU A 32 -1.26 12.25 -9.01
C LEU A 32 -1.62 13.02 -7.73
N ILE A 33 -0.62 13.53 -7.00
CA ILE A 33 -0.83 14.28 -5.77
C ILE A 33 -1.08 15.75 -6.09
N ASN A 34 -2.21 16.28 -5.60
CA ASN A 34 -2.52 17.71 -5.63
C ASN A 34 -2.18 18.37 -4.29
N ASN A 35 -1.95 19.69 -4.31
CA ASN A 35 -1.80 20.43 -3.06
C ASN A 35 -3.13 20.45 -2.31
N GLY A 36 -3.07 20.21 -1.01
CA GLY A 36 -4.22 20.09 -0.14
C GLY A 36 -4.80 18.70 -0.01
N ASP A 37 -4.35 17.71 -0.81
CA ASP A 37 -4.83 16.33 -0.71
C ASP A 37 -4.64 15.74 0.69
N VAL A 38 -5.62 14.97 1.13
CA VAL A 38 -5.54 14.03 2.24
C VAL A 38 -5.45 12.62 1.68
N ILE A 39 -4.31 11.98 1.86
CA ILE A 39 -4.00 10.66 1.31
C ILE A 39 -4.08 9.63 2.42
N PHE A 40 -4.90 8.60 2.24
CA PHE A 40 -4.95 7.48 3.18
C PHE A 40 -4.03 6.35 2.73
N THR A 41 -3.35 5.75 3.70
CA THR A 41 -2.55 4.53 3.47
C THR A 41 -2.69 3.54 4.62
N HIS A 42 -2.27 2.30 4.41
CA HIS A 42 -2.33 1.22 5.39
C HIS A 42 -1.08 0.35 5.29
N CYS A 43 -0.60 -0.13 6.43
CA CYS A 43 0.62 -0.92 6.56
C CYS A 43 1.89 -0.09 6.25
N HIS A 44 2.99 -0.77 5.94
CA HIS A 44 4.24 -0.18 5.50
C HIS A 44 4.61 -0.73 4.12
N SER A 45 4.53 0.13 3.12
CA SER A 45 4.99 -0.17 1.76
C SER A 45 6.09 0.78 1.36
N THR A 46 7.27 0.26 1.08
CA THR A 46 8.42 1.05 0.64
C THR A 46 8.10 1.90 -0.60
N ASN A 47 7.38 1.33 -1.58
CA ASN A 47 7.00 2.08 -2.77
C ASN A 47 6.07 3.26 -2.45
N VAL A 48 5.10 3.07 -1.56
CA VAL A 48 4.18 4.14 -1.13
C VAL A 48 4.93 5.20 -0.35
N VAL A 49 5.66 4.81 0.69
CA VAL A 49 6.38 5.73 1.59
C VAL A 49 7.40 6.57 0.82
N ASN A 50 8.24 5.95 0.01
CA ASN A 50 9.24 6.66 -0.79
C ASN A 50 8.61 7.63 -1.79
N SER A 51 7.48 7.26 -2.39
CA SER A 51 6.77 8.13 -3.34
C SER A 51 6.15 9.35 -2.66
N LEU A 52 5.62 9.19 -1.45
CA LEU A 52 5.09 10.30 -0.64
C LEU A 52 6.24 11.24 -0.23
N ILE A 53 7.36 10.69 0.28
CA ILE A 53 8.54 11.46 0.66
C ILE A 53 9.11 12.22 -0.55
N TYR A 54 9.22 11.54 -1.70
CA TYR A 54 9.67 12.18 -2.93
C TYR A 54 8.76 13.34 -3.33
N SER A 55 7.45 13.14 -3.26
CA SER A 55 6.48 14.18 -3.61
C SER A 55 6.57 15.39 -2.66
N LYS A 56 6.79 15.16 -1.36
CA LYS A 56 7.04 16.22 -0.38
C LYS A 56 8.31 17.00 -0.70
N LYS A 57 9.41 16.31 -1.01
CA LYS A 57 10.68 16.93 -1.42
C LYS A 57 10.57 17.74 -2.72
N LYS A 58 9.61 17.40 -3.59
CA LYS A 58 9.27 18.15 -4.82
C LYS A 58 8.27 19.29 -4.59
N GLY A 59 8.01 19.65 -3.33
CA GLY A 59 7.21 20.83 -2.97
C GLY A 59 5.70 20.57 -2.85
N LYS A 60 5.22 19.35 -2.99
CA LYS A 60 3.79 19.04 -2.79
C LYS A 60 3.40 19.25 -1.33
N LYS A 61 2.23 19.86 -1.12
CA LYS A 61 1.62 20.11 0.20
C LYS A 61 0.41 19.20 0.35
N PHE A 62 0.48 18.20 1.22
CA PHE A 62 -0.58 17.22 1.47
C PHE A 62 -0.46 16.65 2.88
N LYS A 63 -1.49 15.99 3.35
CA LYS A 63 -1.52 15.26 4.63
C LYS A 63 -1.66 13.76 4.37
N VAL A 64 -1.23 12.97 5.33
CA VAL A 64 -1.38 11.52 5.26
C VAL A 64 -2.18 11.03 6.47
N TYR A 65 -3.20 10.24 6.21
CA TYR A 65 -3.89 9.44 7.20
C TYR A 65 -3.44 8.00 7.05
N ASN A 66 -3.05 7.37 8.14
CA ASN A 66 -2.68 5.97 8.12
C ASN A 66 -3.27 5.23 9.31
N THR A 67 -3.30 3.91 9.25
CA THR A 67 -3.68 3.07 10.38
C THR A 67 -2.46 2.47 11.05
N GLU A 68 -2.61 2.07 12.33
CA GLU A 68 -1.51 1.45 13.08
C GLU A 68 -1.12 0.06 12.55
N THR A 69 -2.03 -0.62 11.88
CA THR A 69 -1.83 -1.95 11.26
C THR A 69 -1.53 -3.06 12.27
N ARG A 70 -2.59 -3.54 12.95
CA ARG A 70 -2.50 -4.71 13.83
C ARG A 70 -2.16 -5.99 13.03
N PRO A 71 -1.55 -7.02 13.65
CA PRO A 71 -1.05 -7.05 15.03
C PRO A 71 0.35 -6.46 15.22
N LEU A 72 1.18 -6.33 14.15
CA LEU A 72 2.61 -5.98 14.25
C LEU A 72 2.91 -4.48 14.13
N PHE A 73 1.89 -3.64 14.02
CA PHE A 73 2.00 -2.18 14.02
C PHE A 73 2.91 -1.57 12.93
N GLN A 74 2.95 -2.20 11.73
CA GLN A 74 3.76 -1.68 10.62
C GLN A 74 3.38 -0.25 10.21
N GLY A 75 2.12 0.15 10.42
CA GLY A 75 1.68 1.52 10.18
C GLY A 75 2.38 2.55 11.06
N ARG A 76 2.80 2.17 12.27
CA ARG A 76 3.59 3.06 13.15
C ARG A 76 4.93 3.40 12.53
N LYS A 77 5.60 2.44 11.86
CA LYS A 77 6.82 2.69 11.10
C LYS A 77 6.57 3.69 9.97
N THR A 78 5.48 3.52 9.23
CA THR A 78 5.08 4.45 8.16
C THR A 78 4.88 5.87 8.71
N ALA A 79 4.14 6.02 9.80
CA ALA A 79 3.87 7.32 10.41
C ALA A 79 5.17 8.03 10.82
N VAL A 80 6.07 7.33 11.50
CA VAL A 80 7.36 7.89 11.95
C VAL A 80 8.23 8.30 10.76
N GLU A 81 8.28 7.49 9.71
CA GLU A 81 9.12 7.76 8.55
C GLU A 81 8.60 8.97 7.74
N LEU A 82 7.28 9.07 7.56
CA LEU A 82 6.66 10.21 6.89
C LEU A 82 6.82 11.50 7.71
N MET A 83 6.57 11.45 9.02
CA MET A 83 6.73 12.59 9.94
C MET A 83 8.16 13.12 9.93
N LYS A 84 9.17 12.24 10.00
CA LYS A 84 10.60 12.64 9.91
C LYS A 84 10.95 13.35 8.60
N ASN A 85 10.17 13.16 7.55
CA ASN A 85 10.32 13.83 6.25
C ASN A 85 9.38 15.03 6.08
N GLY A 86 8.82 15.57 7.18
CA GLY A 86 8.03 16.80 7.19
C GLY A 86 6.62 16.65 6.60
N ILE A 87 6.07 15.44 6.58
CA ILE A 87 4.69 15.19 6.16
C ILE A 87 3.81 15.19 7.42
N ASP A 88 2.69 15.91 7.37
CA ASP A 88 1.66 15.90 8.42
C ASP A 88 0.93 14.55 8.40
N VAL A 89 0.98 13.81 9.51
CA VAL A 89 0.44 12.46 9.61
C VAL A 89 -0.57 12.37 10.75
N THR A 90 -1.75 11.84 10.44
CA THR A 90 -2.74 11.43 11.45
C THR A 90 -2.89 9.92 11.42
N MET A 91 -2.67 9.26 12.56
CA MET A 91 -2.78 7.81 12.68
C MET A 91 -4.07 7.40 13.38
N PHE A 92 -4.72 6.38 12.84
CA PHE A 92 -5.93 5.77 13.38
C PHE A 92 -5.67 4.33 13.85
N VAL A 93 -6.46 3.83 14.80
CA VAL A 93 -6.62 2.39 14.97
C VAL A 93 -7.31 1.80 13.73
N ASP A 94 -7.01 0.56 13.37
CA ASP A 94 -7.51 -0.02 12.11
C ASP A 94 -9.05 0.04 12.00
N SER A 95 -9.76 -0.20 13.08
CA SER A 95 -11.23 -0.15 13.14
C SER A 95 -11.82 1.25 12.94
N ALA A 96 -11.07 2.31 13.23
CA ALA A 96 -11.52 3.69 13.05
C ALA A 96 -11.26 4.24 11.64
N ALA A 97 -10.56 3.51 10.76
CA ALA A 97 -10.25 3.98 9.41
C ALA A 97 -11.51 4.29 8.58
N ALA A 98 -12.60 3.57 8.80
CA ALA A 98 -13.88 3.85 8.15
C ALA A 98 -14.39 5.26 8.45
N PHE A 99 -14.12 5.79 9.65
CA PHE A 99 -14.48 7.16 10.04
C PHE A 99 -13.75 8.20 9.17
N ALA A 100 -12.46 7.97 8.88
CA ALA A 100 -11.68 8.86 8.02
C ALA A 100 -12.05 8.75 6.53
N ILE A 101 -12.48 7.55 6.08
CA ILE A 101 -12.77 7.28 4.66
C ILE A 101 -14.20 7.67 4.27
N LYS A 102 -15.16 7.61 5.20
CA LYS A 102 -16.56 7.98 4.90
C LYS A 102 -16.71 9.48 4.77
N LYS A 103 -17.44 9.91 3.74
CA LYS A 103 -17.89 11.29 3.54
C LYS A 103 -19.24 11.49 4.24
N ASP A 104 -19.26 11.46 5.56
CA ASP A 104 -20.46 11.80 6.33
C ASP A 104 -20.47 13.32 6.60
N ASP A 105 -21.62 13.96 6.51
CA ASP A 105 -21.86 15.40 6.65
C ASP A 105 -21.59 15.97 8.06
N LYS A 106 -20.62 15.47 8.79
CA LYS A 106 -20.36 15.90 10.16
C LYS A 106 -19.26 16.94 10.22
N SER A 107 -19.38 17.79 11.25
CA SER A 107 -18.64 19.02 11.50
C SER A 107 -17.10 18.95 11.48
N ASP A 108 -16.54 17.76 11.66
CA ASP A 108 -15.09 17.55 11.59
C ASP A 108 -14.74 17.02 10.19
N LYS A 109 -14.57 17.93 9.26
CA LYS A 109 -14.27 17.68 7.84
C LYS A 109 -12.97 16.90 7.62
N ILE A 110 -12.93 15.63 8.03
CA ILE A 110 -11.84 14.69 7.78
C ILE A 110 -12.18 13.92 6.50
N TYR A 111 -11.80 14.46 5.35
CA TYR A 111 -12.05 13.79 4.07
C TYR A 111 -10.76 13.26 3.51
N VAL A 112 -10.79 11.99 3.09
CA VAL A 112 -9.73 11.37 2.29
C VAL A 112 -10.03 11.61 0.81
N ASP A 113 -9.07 12.17 0.09
CA ASP A 113 -9.20 12.43 -1.35
C ASP A 113 -8.82 11.20 -2.18
N LYS A 114 -7.86 10.41 -1.72
CA LYS A 114 -7.40 9.19 -2.39
C LYS A 114 -6.73 8.23 -1.44
N ILE A 115 -6.75 6.95 -1.80
CA ILE A 115 -6.09 5.87 -1.05
C ILE A 115 -4.92 5.34 -1.86
N PHE A 116 -3.75 5.26 -1.22
CA PHE A 116 -2.55 4.64 -1.75
C PHE A 116 -2.23 3.37 -0.95
N LEU A 117 -2.26 2.24 -1.59
CA LEU A 117 -1.93 0.94 -1.00
C LEU A 117 -0.77 0.31 -1.74
N GLY A 118 0.09 -0.40 -1.00
CA GLY A 118 1.06 -1.31 -1.60
C GLY A 118 0.41 -2.57 -2.14
N ALA A 119 1.24 -3.49 -2.61
CA ALA A 119 0.84 -4.86 -2.89
C ALA A 119 1.97 -5.83 -2.54
N ASP A 120 1.62 -7.00 -2.03
CA ASP A 120 2.53 -8.13 -1.85
C ASP A 120 2.55 -8.99 -3.12
N ALA A 121 1.41 -9.10 -3.81
CA ALA A 121 1.33 -9.71 -5.14
C ALA A 121 0.28 -9.03 -6.02
N LEU A 122 0.57 -8.93 -7.32
CA LEU A 122 -0.34 -8.48 -8.36
C LEU A 122 -0.87 -9.71 -9.11
N LEU A 123 -2.19 -9.85 -9.21
CA LEU A 123 -2.86 -11.02 -9.80
C LEU A 123 -3.83 -10.61 -10.91
N LYS A 124 -4.22 -11.53 -11.79
CA LYS A 124 -5.19 -11.24 -12.87
C LYS A 124 -6.51 -10.64 -12.37
N LYS A 125 -7.01 -11.04 -11.19
CA LYS A 125 -8.32 -10.65 -10.65
C LYS A 125 -8.27 -9.55 -9.59
N GLY A 126 -7.09 -9.10 -9.16
CA GLY A 126 -6.88 -8.14 -8.10
C GLY A 126 -5.49 -8.21 -7.50
N VAL A 127 -5.33 -7.82 -6.25
CA VAL A 127 -4.03 -7.82 -5.57
C VAL A 127 -4.13 -8.50 -4.21
N ILE A 128 -3.01 -9.03 -3.73
CA ILE A 128 -2.82 -9.44 -2.35
C ILE A 128 -2.11 -8.30 -1.63
N ASN A 129 -2.64 -7.90 -0.50
CA ASN A 129 -2.00 -6.92 0.38
C ASN A 129 -2.36 -7.21 1.84
N LYS A 130 -1.77 -6.46 2.76
CA LYS A 130 -1.99 -6.57 4.21
C LYS A 130 -3.48 -6.63 4.55
N ILE A 131 -3.85 -7.50 5.52
CA ILE A 131 -5.22 -7.59 6.04
C ILE A 131 -5.74 -6.21 6.45
N GLY A 132 -6.99 -5.87 6.12
CA GLY A 132 -7.60 -4.54 6.25
C GLY A 132 -7.67 -3.77 4.93
N SER A 133 -6.75 -4.00 4.00
CA SER A 133 -6.68 -3.26 2.73
C SER A 133 -7.92 -3.42 1.85
N GLY A 134 -8.51 -4.63 1.81
CA GLY A 134 -9.72 -4.92 1.05
C GLY A 134 -10.94 -4.22 1.62
N MET A 135 -11.07 -4.19 2.95
CA MET A 135 -12.11 -3.45 3.65
C MET A 135 -12.03 -1.96 3.31
N PHE A 136 -10.83 -1.36 3.40
CA PHE A 136 -10.65 0.07 3.09
C PHE A 136 -10.95 0.37 1.63
N ALA A 137 -10.52 -0.48 0.70
CA ALA A 137 -10.81 -0.32 -0.72
C ALA A 137 -12.32 -0.43 -1.03
N GLU A 138 -13.04 -1.30 -0.35
CA GLU A 138 -14.49 -1.43 -0.51
C GLU A 138 -15.23 -0.20 0.04
N ILE A 139 -14.87 0.28 1.24
CA ILE A 139 -15.45 1.49 1.82
C ILE A 139 -15.18 2.70 0.92
N ALA A 140 -13.95 2.85 0.44
CA ALA A 140 -13.57 3.93 -0.49
C ALA A 140 -14.40 3.90 -1.78
N SER A 141 -14.58 2.72 -2.37
CA SER A 141 -15.38 2.54 -3.57
C SER A 141 -16.83 2.99 -3.39
N ARG A 142 -17.44 2.67 -2.24
CA ARG A 142 -18.80 3.10 -1.89
C ARG A 142 -18.91 4.63 -1.72
N ASN A 143 -17.80 5.27 -1.28
CA ASN A 143 -17.72 6.72 -1.08
C ASN A 143 -17.12 7.47 -2.28
N LYS A 144 -16.92 6.79 -3.41
CA LYS A 144 -16.34 7.35 -4.66
C LYS A 144 -14.92 7.93 -4.46
N ILE A 145 -14.17 7.40 -3.49
CA ILE A 145 -12.77 7.76 -3.24
C ILE A 145 -11.89 6.82 -4.07
N PRO A 146 -10.99 7.36 -4.91
CA PRO A 146 -10.14 6.53 -5.76
C PRO A 146 -9.09 5.78 -4.96
N VAL A 147 -8.89 4.51 -5.28
CA VAL A 147 -7.89 3.62 -4.71
C VAL A 147 -6.83 3.29 -5.74
N TYR A 148 -5.57 3.59 -5.43
CA TYR A 148 -4.42 3.31 -6.28
C TYR A 148 -3.51 2.29 -5.61
N ILE A 149 -3.12 1.27 -6.38
CA ILE A 149 -2.10 0.30 -5.97
C ILE A 149 -0.75 0.80 -6.48
N ILE A 150 0.21 0.91 -5.57
CA ILE A 150 1.57 1.38 -5.87
C ILE A 150 2.54 0.24 -5.58
N ALA A 151 3.10 -0.35 -6.60
CA ALA A 151 3.94 -1.52 -6.49
C ALA A 151 4.86 -1.69 -7.70
N ASP A 152 5.95 -2.40 -7.52
CA ASP A 152 6.81 -2.88 -8.60
C ASP A 152 6.07 -3.92 -9.47
N SER A 153 6.23 -3.86 -10.79
CA SER A 153 5.54 -4.77 -11.71
C SER A 153 5.99 -6.22 -11.57
N TRP A 154 7.19 -6.49 -11.07
CA TRP A 154 7.69 -7.83 -10.81
C TRP A 154 6.93 -8.58 -9.71
N LYS A 155 6.07 -7.88 -8.97
CA LYS A 155 5.12 -8.55 -8.05
C LYS A 155 3.97 -9.24 -8.79
N PHE A 156 3.89 -9.15 -10.12
CA PHE A 156 2.88 -9.87 -10.87
C PHE A 156 3.18 -11.36 -10.92
N THR A 157 2.17 -12.16 -10.61
CA THR A 157 2.24 -13.62 -10.74
C THR A 157 0.91 -14.19 -11.25
N LYS A 158 1.01 -15.33 -11.94
CA LYS A 158 -0.15 -16.14 -12.35
C LYS A 158 -0.49 -17.22 -11.32
N ASP A 159 0.39 -17.42 -10.35
CA ASP A 159 0.25 -18.46 -9.33
C ASP A 159 -0.84 -18.15 -8.31
N LYS A 160 -1.39 -19.21 -7.73
CA LYS A 160 -2.30 -19.07 -6.59
C LYS A 160 -1.48 -18.77 -5.34
N ILE A 161 -1.77 -17.65 -4.71
CA ILE A 161 -1.14 -17.25 -3.43
C ILE A 161 -1.97 -17.83 -2.28
N LYS A 162 -1.32 -18.63 -1.44
CA LYS A 162 -1.89 -19.07 -0.17
C LYS A 162 -1.71 -17.97 0.86
N ILE A 163 -2.81 -17.55 1.50
CA ILE A 163 -2.74 -16.53 2.55
C ILE A 163 -2.06 -17.10 3.79
N GLU A 164 -0.99 -16.47 4.21
CA GLU A 164 -0.23 -16.81 5.40
C GLU A 164 -1.07 -16.59 6.67
N GLN A 165 -1.10 -17.61 7.54
CA GLN A 165 -1.56 -17.48 8.91
C GLN A 165 -0.34 -17.30 9.80
N ARG A 166 -0.28 -16.21 10.53
CA ARG A 166 0.85 -15.89 11.41
C ARG A 166 0.62 -16.42 12.81
N SER A 167 1.64 -16.28 13.67
CA SER A 167 1.55 -16.68 15.07
C SER A 167 0.35 -16.04 15.75
N LEU A 168 -0.38 -16.84 16.51
CA LEU A 168 -1.57 -16.39 17.24
C LEU A 168 -1.20 -15.46 18.41
N ASN A 169 -0.01 -15.61 18.96
CA ASN A 169 0.52 -14.77 20.04
C ASN A 169 0.72 -13.31 19.62
N GLU A 170 0.85 -13.02 18.31
CA GLU A 170 0.88 -11.65 17.81
C GLU A 170 -0.45 -10.91 18.06
N VAL A 171 -1.56 -11.64 18.09
CA VAL A 171 -2.89 -11.08 18.35
C VAL A 171 -3.14 -10.97 19.86
N TRP A 172 -2.87 -12.05 20.58
CA TRP A 172 -3.05 -12.13 22.03
C TRP A 172 -2.08 -13.15 22.66
N ASP A 173 -1.02 -12.67 23.28
CA ASP A 173 0.09 -13.46 23.78
C ASP A 173 -0.33 -14.52 24.82
N LYS A 174 -1.19 -14.19 25.75
CA LYS A 174 -1.65 -15.08 26.82
C LYS A 174 -3.14 -15.40 26.68
N SER A 175 -3.58 -15.82 25.48
CA SER A 175 -4.98 -16.16 25.26
C SER A 175 -5.37 -17.44 26.02
N PRO A 176 -6.59 -17.50 26.57
CA PRO A 176 -7.15 -18.74 27.13
C PRO A 176 -7.18 -19.86 26.08
N LYS A 177 -6.87 -21.11 26.52
CA LYS A 177 -6.76 -22.27 25.61
C LYS A 177 -8.00 -22.55 24.75
N ASN A 178 -9.18 -22.18 25.23
CA ASN A 178 -10.46 -22.45 24.55
C ASN A 178 -10.87 -21.35 23.55
N ILE A 179 -10.09 -20.27 23.41
CA ILE A 179 -10.35 -19.21 22.43
C ILE A 179 -9.62 -19.53 21.13
N LYS A 180 -10.39 -19.65 20.04
CA LYS A 180 -9.84 -19.82 18.69
C LYS A 180 -9.48 -18.47 18.11
N ILE A 181 -8.19 -18.24 17.86
CA ILE A 181 -7.68 -17.03 17.22
C ILE A 181 -7.40 -17.31 15.74
N LYS A 182 -7.66 -16.32 14.89
CA LYS A 182 -7.29 -16.28 13.48
C LYS A 182 -6.41 -15.07 13.24
N ASN A 183 -5.26 -15.26 12.58
CA ASN A 183 -4.33 -14.18 12.27
C ASN A 183 -3.88 -14.24 10.80
N PRO A 184 -4.80 -13.98 9.84
CA PRO A 184 -4.39 -13.88 8.44
C PRO A 184 -3.50 -12.64 8.23
N ALA A 185 -2.35 -12.81 7.60
CA ALA A 185 -1.42 -11.71 7.35
C ALA A 185 -1.90 -10.80 6.22
N PHE A 186 -2.54 -11.39 5.22
CA PHE A 186 -2.90 -10.74 3.96
C PHE A 186 -4.34 -11.05 3.57
N GLU A 187 -4.86 -10.30 2.61
CA GLU A 187 -6.15 -10.54 2.00
C GLU A 187 -6.14 -10.19 0.50
N PHE A 188 -7.19 -10.59 -0.19
CA PHE A 188 -7.38 -10.32 -1.60
C PHE A 188 -8.26 -9.09 -1.81
N ILE A 189 -7.73 -8.08 -2.50
CA ILE A 189 -8.46 -6.90 -2.94
C ILE A 189 -8.97 -7.14 -4.35
N LYS A 190 -10.28 -7.13 -4.53
CA LYS A 190 -10.92 -7.32 -5.85
C LYS A 190 -10.60 -6.14 -6.78
N ARG A 191 -10.24 -6.45 -8.03
CA ARG A 191 -9.93 -5.45 -9.06
C ARG A 191 -10.99 -4.34 -9.23
N LYS A 192 -12.26 -4.65 -9.00
CA LYS A 192 -13.36 -3.68 -9.11
C LYS A 192 -13.27 -2.50 -8.14
N TYR A 193 -12.52 -2.65 -7.04
CA TYR A 193 -12.30 -1.59 -6.04
C TYR A 193 -11.05 -0.76 -6.34
N ILE A 194 -10.27 -1.11 -7.37
CA ILE A 194 -9.01 -0.46 -7.72
C ILE A 194 -9.25 0.50 -8.87
N SER A 195 -9.04 1.79 -8.63
CA SER A 195 -9.19 2.86 -9.63
C SER A 195 -8.02 2.88 -10.62
N GLY A 196 -6.81 2.57 -10.15
CA GLY A 196 -5.61 2.51 -10.97
C GLY A 196 -4.47 1.77 -10.28
N ILE A 197 -3.49 1.37 -11.07
CA ILE A 197 -2.23 0.81 -10.62
C ILE A 197 -1.09 1.69 -11.10
N ILE A 198 -0.13 1.90 -10.23
CA ILE A 198 1.09 2.66 -10.49
C ILE A 198 2.27 1.72 -10.32
N THR A 199 2.98 1.50 -11.41
CA THR A 199 4.23 0.76 -11.44
C THR A 199 5.28 1.58 -12.17
N GLU A 200 6.50 1.10 -12.34
CA GLU A 200 7.50 1.69 -13.23
C GLU A 200 7.02 1.76 -14.69
N LEU A 201 6.02 0.96 -15.06
CA LEU A 201 5.42 0.97 -16.39
C LEU A 201 4.41 2.11 -16.60
N GLY A 202 4.05 2.84 -15.54
CA GLY A 202 3.16 3.99 -15.57
C GLY A 202 1.96 3.90 -14.65
N LEU A 203 1.17 4.97 -14.64
CA LEU A 203 -0.18 5.00 -14.05
C LEU A 203 -1.20 4.56 -15.10
N MET A 204 -1.95 3.52 -14.81
CA MET A 204 -2.91 2.97 -15.76
C MET A 204 -4.08 2.25 -15.06
N LYS A 205 -5.14 1.97 -15.81
CA LYS A 205 -6.22 1.08 -15.33
C LYS A 205 -5.70 -0.36 -15.22
N TYR A 206 -6.24 -1.12 -14.27
CA TYR A 206 -5.78 -2.48 -14.02
C TYR A 206 -5.85 -3.40 -15.26
N LYS A 207 -6.86 -3.22 -16.12
CA LYS A 207 -6.99 -3.98 -17.38
C LYS A 207 -5.85 -3.68 -18.36
N GLU A 208 -5.39 -2.44 -18.39
CA GLU A 208 -4.28 -1.99 -19.24
C GLU A 208 -2.95 -2.56 -18.72
N PHE A 209 -2.71 -2.50 -17.41
CA PHE A 209 -1.57 -3.15 -16.77
C PHE A 209 -1.45 -4.63 -17.19
N LEU A 210 -2.55 -5.38 -17.12
CA LEU A 210 -2.57 -6.80 -17.51
C LEU A 210 -2.25 -7.05 -18.99
N ARG A 211 -2.41 -6.08 -19.86
CA ARG A 211 -1.98 -6.19 -21.28
C ARG A 211 -0.50 -5.92 -21.43
N LYS A 212 0.04 -5.02 -20.61
CA LYS A 212 1.43 -4.58 -20.68
C LYS A 212 2.40 -5.57 -20.05
N ILE A 213 1.96 -6.32 -19.03
CA ILE A 213 2.78 -7.26 -18.26
C ILE A 213 2.82 -8.68 -18.87
N LYS A 214 2.25 -8.90 -20.05
CA LYS A 214 2.18 -10.20 -20.73
C LYS A 214 3.54 -10.73 -21.14
#